data_df0a10af0f36132ef73e8499351904c3
#
_entry.id   df0a10af0f36132ef73e8499351904c3
#
_cell.length_a   1.000
_cell.length_b   1.000
_cell.length_c   1.000
_cell.angle_alpha   90.00
_cell.angle_beta   90.00
_cell.angle_gamma   90.00
#
_symmetry.space_group_name_H-M   'P 1'
#
loop_
_entity.id
_entity.type
_entity.pdbx_description
1 polymer ?
#
loop_
_entity_poly.entity_id
_entity_poly.type
_entity_poly.pdbx_seq_one_letter_code
_entity_poly.pdbx_strand_id
1 'polypeptide(L)'
;MMTRNIHKAIISLLFIGLSSVSFAKRYDVTLPEVASCLKTAQPGDQIYIKDGQYKDMQLKWMGKGTEKAPITIEALNPGKVKIEGGSTLRIAGEWMSVSGLHFTDGYAPKGSVIEFRNGQELANHCRLTNCVIDKFNPSRRDQAYSYILLYGRHNRVDHCSLTGKLNLGVTLIVILNDERCLENHHQIAHNYFGQRPVYGSIVAPVKWK
;
A
#
# COMPACT_ATOMS: atom_id res chain seq x y z
N MET A 1 -51.78 -57.18 -21.02
CA MET A 1 -50.92 -56.15 -21.57
C MET A 1 -50.61 -55.16 -20.44
N MET A 2 -49.42 -55.28 -19.84
CA MET A 2 -49.05 -54.64 -18.55
C MET A 2 -48.12 -53.44 -18.84
N THR A 3 -48.58 -52.25 -18.62
CA THR A 3 -47.77 -51.04 -18.74
C THR A 3 -47.08 -50.72 -17.40
N ARG A 4 -45.74 -50.85 -17.37
CA ARG A 4 -44.90 -50.48 -16.23
C ARG A 4 -44.63 -48.99 -16.24
N ASN A 5 -45.16 -48.26 -15.25
CA ASN A 5 -44.80 -46.88 -14.95
C ASN A 5 -43.45 -46.87 -14.25
N ILE A 6 -42.43 -46.27 -14.91
CA ILE A 6 -41.14 -46.00 -14.32
C ILE A 6 -41.18 -44.62 -13.70
N HIS A 7 -41.17 -44.54 -12.36
CA HIS A 7 -41.01 -43.31 -11.62
C HIS A 7 -39.54 -42.89 -11.65
N LYS A 8 -39.23 -41.82 -12.37
CA LYS A 8 -37.93 -41.18 -12.31
C LYS A 8 -37.84 -40.35 -11.02
N ALA A 9 -37.10 -40.88 -10.03
CA ALA A 9 -36.73 -40.11 -8.85
C ALA A 9 -35.63 -39.11 -9.23
N ILE A 10 -35.95 -37.82 -9.21
CA ILE A 10 -35.00 -36.74 -9.35
C ILE A 10 -34.34 -36.51 -7.97
N ILE A 11 -33.13 -36.98 -7.79
CA ILE A 11 -32.31 -36.68 -6.62
C ILE A 11 -31.73 -35.26 -6.84
N SER A 12 -32.36 -34.29 -6.20
CA SER A 12 -31.84 -32.92 -6.13
C SER A 12 -30.67 -32.89 -5.14
N LEU A 13 -29.42 -32.84 -5.64
CA LEU A 13 -28.22 -32.69 -4.81
C LEU A 13 -28.19 -31.23 -4.33
N LEU A 14 -28.59 -31.00 -3.07
CA LEU A 14 -28.45 -29.73 -2.41
C LEU A 14 -26.96 -29.52 -2.08
N PHE A 15 -26.24 -28.75 -2.92
CA PHE A 15 -24.88 -28.28 -2.61
C PHE A 15 -24.98 -27.24 -1.50
N ILE A 16 -24.87 -27.66 -0.24
CA ILE A 16 -24.64 -26.76 0.87
C ILE A 16 -23.20 -26.30 0.77
N GLY A 17 -22.98 -25.12 0.18
CA GLY A 17 -21.69 -24.48 0.18
C GLY A 17 -21.29 -24.19 1.63
N LEU A 18 -20.36 -24.97 2.19
CA LEU A 18 -19.69 -24.61 3.42
C LEU A 18 -18.88 -23.33 3.14
N SER A 19 -19.45 -22.18 3.48
CA SER A 19 -18.70 -20.95 3.62
C SER A 19 -17.74 -21.15 4.80
N SER A 20 -16.48 -21.43 4.51
CA SER A 20 -15.42 -21.43 5.52
C SER A 20 -15.37 -20.03 6.13
N VAL A 21 -15.80 -19.91 7.38
CA VAL A 21 -15.58 -18.68 8.18
C VAL A 21 -14.08 -18.60 8.45
N SER A 22 -13.37 -17.87 7.62
CA SER A 22 -11.98 -17.54 7.89
C SER A 22 -11.96 -16.47 8.97
N PHE A 23 -11.46 -16.79 10.15
CA PHE A 23 -11.19 -15.79 11.19
C PHE A 23 -9.97 -14.98 10.78
N ALA A 24 -10.09 -13.66 10.82
CA ALA A 24 -8.96 -12.75 10.62
C ALA A 24 -7.82 -13.08 11.61
N LYS A 25 -6.63 -13.31 11.07
CA LYS A 25 -5.47 -13.67 11.87
C LYS A 25 -4.66 -12.41 12.20
N ARG A 26 -4.17 -12.34 13.44
CA ARG A 26 -3.26 -11.30 13.89
C ARG A 26 -1.82 -11.80 13.88
N TYR A 27 -0.93 -10.99 13.34
CA TYR A 27 0.52 -11.20 13.36
C TYR A 27 1.18 -10.03 14.08
N ASP A 28 2.04 -10.29 15.05
CA ASP A 28 2.85 -9.29 15.73
C ASP A 28 4.33 -9.52 15.37
N VAL A 29 4.84 -8.74 14.41
CA VAL A 29 6.10 -9.01 13.70
C VAL A 29 7.04 -7.80 13.69
N THR A 30 8.29 -8.00 13.30
CA THR A 30 9.22 -6.93 12.94
C THR A 30 9.00 -6.47 11.50
N LEU A 31 9.47 -5.29 11.15
CA LEU A 31 9.28 -4.72 9.80
C LEU A 31 9.79 -5.64 8.66
N PRO A 32 10.97 -6.29 8.76
CA PRO A 32 11.44 -7.23 7.73
C PRO A 32 10.55 -8.45 7.52
N GLU A 33 9.83 -8.88 8.55
CA GLU A 33 8.99 -10.09 8.51
C GLU A 33 7.66 -9.87 7.79
N VAL A 34 7.20 -8.62 7.62
CA VAL A 34 5.92 -8.28 6.98
C VAL A 34 5.77 -8.93 5.61
N ALA A 35 6.80 -8.88 4.76
CA ALA A 35 6.75 -9.47 3.43
C ALA A 35 6.55 -10.99 3.45
N SER A 36 7.05 -11.67 4.48
CA SER A 36 6.85 -13.11 4.66
C SER A 36 5.43 -13.42 5.12
N CYS A 37 4.87 -12.62 6.03
CA CYS A 37 3.47 -12.75 6.44
C CYS A 37 2.51 -12.55 5.28
N LEU A 38 2.76 -11.55 4.42
CA LEU A 38 1.91 -11.25 3.26
C LEU A 38 1.82 -12.38 2.24
N LYS A 39 2.81 -13.29 2.17
CA LYS A 39 2.75 -14.45 1.27
C LYS A 39 1.63 -15.43 1.62
N THR A 40 1.21 -15.48 2.86
CA THR A 40 0.19 -16.40 3.38
C THR A 40 -1.04 -15.69 3.93
N ALA A 41 -1.01 -14.37 4.01
CA ALA A 41 -2.10 -13.56 4.54
C ALA A 41 -3.37 -13.75 3.72
N GLN A 42 -4.49 -13.85 4.41
CA GLN A 42 -5.83 -13.96 3.85
C GLN A 42 -6.58 -12.63 4.01
N PRO A 43 -7.64 -12.40 3.22
CA PRO A 43 -8.50 -11.23 3.43
C PRO A 43 -8.94 -11.09 4.89
N GLY A 44 -8.75 -9.89 5.44
CA GLY A 44 -9.08 -9.56 6.83
C GLY A 44 -7.92 -9.73 7.83
N ASP A 45 -6.81 -10.33 7.42
CA ASP A 45 -5.66 -10.50 8.31
C ASP A 45 -5.04 -9.15 8.71
N GLN A 46 -4.53 -9.10 9.95
CA GLN A 46 -3.97 -7.91 10.57
C GLN A 46 -2.51 -8.14 10.94
N ILE A 47 -1.61 -7.32 10.39
CA ILE A 47 -0.16 -7.39 10.63
C ILE A 47 0.25 -6.17 11.43
N TYR A 48 0.63 -6.36 12.68
CA TYR A 48 1.14 -5.32 13.56
C TYR A 48 2.66 -5.35 13.59
N ILE A 49 3.26 -4.20 13.28
CA ILE A 49 4.72 -4.04 13.25
C ILE A 49 5.17 -3.54 14.63
N LYS A 50 6.09 -4.26 15.24
CA LYS A 50 6.71 -3.89 16.51
C LYS A 50 7.49 -2.59 16.39
N ASP A 51 7.50 -1.81 17.44
CA ASP A 51 8.31 -0.59 17.55
C ASP A 51 9.78 -0.88 17.24
N GLY A 52 10.45 0.07 16.61
CA GLY A 52 11.88 -0.07 16.30
C GLY A 52 12.38 0.97 15.32
N GLN A 53 13.70 0.98 15.17
CA GLN A 53 14.41 1.72 14.15
C GLN A 53 14.91 0.72 13.10
N TYR A 54 14.44 0.88 11.86
CA TYR A 54 14.71 -0.02 10.75
C TYR A 54 15.44 0.75 9.65
N LYS A 55 16.67 0.34 9.38
CA LYS A 55 17.57 1.09 8.50
C LYS A 55 17.87 0.34 7.20
N ASP A 56 17.99 1.09 6.11
CA ASP A 56 18.38 0.58 4.77
C ASP A 56 17.41 -0.50 4.23
N MET A 57 16.11 -0.31 4.45
CA MET A 57 15.04 -1.27 4.13
C MET A 57 14.50 -1.10 2.72
N GLN A 58 14.56 -2.16 1.91
CA GLN A 58 13.93 -2.23 0.59
C GLN A 58 12.64 -3.05 0.67
N LEU A 59 11.57 -2.43 1.18
CA LEU A 59 10.29 -3.10 1.48
C LEU A 59 9.48 -3.32 0.21
N LYS A 60 9.00 -4.57 0.02
CA LYS A 60 8.12 -4.98 -1.08
C LYS A 60 6.95 -5.73 -0.50
N TRP A 61 5.81 -5.05 -0.40
CA TRP A 61 4.60 -5.57 0.20
C TRP A 61 3.56 -5.85 -0.87
N MET A 62 3.18 -7.11 -0.99
CA MET A 62 2.20 -7.58 -1.95
C MET A 62 1.17 -8.44 -1.23
N GLY A 63 -0.09 -8.10 -1.39
CA GLY A 63 -1.19 -8.83 -0.75
C GLY A 63 -2.49 -8.66 -1.51
N LYS A 64 -3.45 -9.51 -1.20
CA LYS A 64 -4.77 -9.50 -1.82
C LYS A 64 -5.85 -9.63 -0.76
N GLY A 65 -6.33 -8.49 -0.28
CA GLY A 65 -7.53 -8.40 0.53
C GLY A 65 -8.80 -8.36 -0.31
N THR A 66 -9.89 -7.96 0.31
CA THR A 66 -11.16 -7.64 -0.36
C THR A 66 -11.72 -6.34 0.21
N GLU A 67 -12.71 -5.74 -0.44
CA GLU A 67 -13.38 -4.54 0.05
C GLU A 67 -13.92 -4.69 1.47
N LYS A 68 -14.54 -5.83 1.76
CA LYS A 68 -15.14 -6.14 3.07
C LYS A 68 -14.12 -6.62 4.10
N ALA A 69 -12.97 -7.09 3.65
CA ALA A 69 -11.92 -7.67 4.48
C ALA A 69 -10.53 -7.29 3.94
N PRO A 70 -10.11 -6.02 4.04
CA PRO A 70 -8.77 -5.62 3.62
C PRO A 70 -7.71 -6.27 4.51
N ILE A 71 -6.50 -6.47 3.97
CA ILE A 71 -5.35 -6.82 4.78
C ILE A 71 -4.81 -5.52 5.39
N THR A 72 -4.65 -5.47 6.71
CA THR A 72 -4.11 -4.30 7.40
C THR A 72 -2.66 -4.53 7.84
N ILE A 73 -1.82 -3.51 7.67
CA ILE A 73 -0.42 -3.49 8.08
C ILE A 73 -0.23 -2.20 8.88
N GLU A 74 -0.04 -2.33 10.18
CA GLU A 74 -0.09 -1.19 11.08
C GLU A 74 1.11 -1.18 12.03
N ALA A 75 1.66 -0.01 12.31
CA ALA A 75 2.57 0.14 13.44
C ALA A 75 1.81 -0.17 14.75
N LEU A 76 2.37 -1.01 15.61
CA LEU A 76 1.77 -1.32 16.90
C LEU A 76 1.53 -0.04 17.71
N ASN A 77 2.50 0.88 17.66
CA ASN A 77 2.38 2.23 18.20
C ASN A 77 2.70 3.24 17.08
N PRO A 78 1.74 4.04 16.63
CA PRO A 78 1.93 5.00 15.54
C PRO A 78 3.15 5.91 15.76
N GLY A 79 4.00 6.05 14.72
CA GLY A 79 5.22 6.84 14.76
C GLY A 79 6.41 6.21 15.49
N LYS A 80 6.26 5.01 16.07
CA LYS A 80 7.35 4.27 16.72
C LYS A 80 8.04 3.27 15.79
N VAL A 81 7.47 2.99 14.64
CA VAL A 81 8.12 2.24 13.55
C VAL A 81 8.85 3.25 12.68
N LYS A 82 10.12 3.50 13.00
CA LYS A 82 10.97 4.44 12.29
C LYS A 82 11.72 3.74 11.17
N ILE A 83 11.65 4.29 9.97
CA ILE A 83 12.31 3.76 8.76
C ILE A 83 13.33 4.79 8.31
N GLU A 84 14.61 4.42 8.37
CA GLU A 84 15.76 5.30 8.24
C GLU A 84 16.71 4.85 7.11
N GLY A 85 17.73 5.66 6.83
CA GLY A 85 18.77 5.34 5.86
C GLY A 85 18.26 5.22 4.42
N GLY A 86 18.89 4.36 3.64
CA GLY A 86 18.54 4.11 2.24
C GLY A 86 17.30 3.23 2.10
N SER A 87 16.10 3.73 2.42
CA SER A 87 14.89 2.91 2.52
C SER A 87 13.80 3.30 1.52
N THR A 88 13.04 2.29 1.08
CA THR A 88 11.88 2.46 0.19
C THR A 88 10.77 1.47 0.53
N LEU A 89 9.53 1.81 0.16
CA LEU A 89 8.37 0.94 0.27
C LEU A 89 7.67 0.82 -1.09
N ARG A 90 7.46 -0.40 -1.53
CA ARG A 90 6.67 -0.77 -2.70
C ARG A 90 5.43 -1.51 -2.25
N ILE A 91 4.25 -0.97 -2.60
CA ILE A 91 2.94 -1.55 -2.28
C ILE A 91 2.33 -2.02 -3.59
N ALA A 92 1.90 -3.27 -3.68
CA ALA A 92 1.22 -3.82 -4.85
C ALA A 92 0.13 -4.82 -4.45
N GLY A 93 -0.81 -5.08 -5.36
CA GLY A 93 -1.95 -5.95 -5.10
C GLY A 93 -3.21 -5.16 -4.79
N GLU A 94 -4.10 -5.73 -3.99
CA GLU A 94 -5.45 -5.18 -3.83
C GLU A 94 -5.88 -5.14 -2.35
N TRP A 95 -6.63 -4.09 -2.01
CA TRP A 95 -7.29 -3.97 -0.72
C TRP A 95 -6.35 -4.15 0.47
N MET A 96 -5.21 -3.46 0.44
CA MET A 96 -4.30 -3.36 1.58
C MET A 96 -4.36 -1.98 2.21
N SER A 97 -4.29 -1.91 3.53
CA SER A 97 -4.18 -0.66 4.29
C SER A 97 -2.88 -0.64 5.08
N VAL A 98 -2.06 0.39 4.88
CA VAL A 98 -0.78 0.60 5.56
C VAL A 98 -0.90 1.83 6.47
N SER A 99 -0.52 1.71 7.74
CA SER A 99 -0.72 2.77 8.74
C SER A 99 0.44 2.90 9.73
N GLY A 100 0.67 4.13 10.19
CA GLY A 100 1.49 4.43 11.36
C GLY A 100 3.01 4.43 11.15
N LEU A 101 3.51 4.34 9.91
CA LEU A 101 4.94 4.32 9.60
C LEU A 101 5.54 5.73 9.64
N HIS A 102 6.80 5.84 10.06
CA HIS A 102 7.55 7.09 10.10
C HIS A 102 8.88 6.96 9.33
N PHE A 103 8.94 7.50 8.12
CA PHE A 103 10.17 7.65 7.35
C PHE A 103 10.88 8.93 7.79
N THR A 104 12.08 8.79 8.33
CA THR A 104 12.92 9.89 8.83
C THR A 104 14.41 9.57 8.66
N ASP A 105 15.27 10.57 8.73
CA ASP A 105 16.72 10.41 8.74
C ASP A 105 17.26 9.47 7.62
N GLY A 106 16.74 9.67 6.41
CA GLY A 106 17.09 8.79 5.30
C GLY A 106 16.79 9.38 3.93
N TYR A 107 16.83 8.49 2.93
CA TYR A 107 16.62 8.83 1.52
C TYR A 107 16.13 7.63 0.73
N ALA A 108 15.58 7.86 -0.47
CA ALA A 108 15.26 6.80 -1.41
C ALA A 108 16.47 6.56 -2.34
N PRO A 109 17.17 5.42 -2.26
CA PRO A 109 18.34 5.15 -3.08
C PRO A 109 18.00 4.97 -4.56
N LYS A 110 16.76 4.53 -4.86
CA LYS A 110 16.25 4.36 -6.21
C LYS A 110 14.74 4.58 -6.25
N GLY A 111 14.26 5.33 -7.24
CA GLY A 111 12.83 5.63 -7.40
C GLY A 111 12.35 6.62 -6.36
N SER A 112 11.19 6.40 -5.80
CA SER A 112 10.58 7.25 -4.77
C SER A 112 10.50 6.53 -3.43
N VAL A 113 10.18 7.27 -2.36
CA VAL A 113 10.15 6.69 -1.00
C VAL A 113 9.07 5.62 -0.94
N ILE A 114 7.84 5.96 -1.36
CA ILE A 114 6.72 5.00 -1.42
C ILE A 114 6.17 4.97 -2.84
N GLU A 115 6.03 3.78 -3.42
CA GLU A 115 5.38 3.59 -4.72
C GLU A 115 4.25 2.58 -4.61
N PHE A 116 3.11 2.91 -5.21
CA PHE A 116 1.95 2.03 -5.31
C PHE A 116 2.08 1.07 -6.49
N ARG A 117 3.26 0.46 -6.58
CA ARG A 117 3.60 -0.64 -7.48
C ARG A 117 4.83 -1.39 -7.01
N ASN A 118 4.98 -2.64 -7.45
CA ASN A 118 6.20 -3.42 -7.33
C ASN A 118 6.52 -4.09 -8.68
N GLY A 119 7.48 -3.52 -9.41
CA GLY A 119 7.74 -3.93 -10.80
C GLY A 119 6.54 -3.63 -11.70
N GLN A 120 5.95 -4.67 -12.30
CA GLN A 120 4.76 -4.56 -13.15
C GLN A 120 3.44 -4.68 -12.37
N GLU A 121 3.49 -5.11 -11.12
CA GLU A 121 2.33 -5.27 -10.26
C GLU A 121 1.91 -3.92 -9.68
N LEU A 122 0.67 -3.53 -9.94
CA LEU A 122 0.08 -2.28 -9.46
C LEU A 122 -0.64 -2.47 -8.14
N ALA A 123 -0.78 -1.39 -7.38
CA ALA A 123 -1.68 -1.33 -6.23
C ALA A 123 -3.06 -0.83 -6.69
N ASN A 124 -4.13 -1.53 -6.29
CA ASN A 124 -5.50 -1.11 -6.50
C ASN A 124 -6.28 -1.17 -5.20
N HIS A 125 -7.14 -0.19 -4.95
CA HIS A 125 -7.92 -0.09 -3.71
C HIS A 125 -7.06 -0.14 -2.43
N CYS A 126 -5.77 0.21 -2.53
CA CYS A 126 -4.87 0.25 -1.39
C CYS A 126 -4.88 1.61 -0.70
N ARG A 127 -4.60 1.62 0.59
CA ARG A 127 -4.58 2.83 1.42
C ARG A 127 -3.26 3.01 2.13
N LEU A 128 -2.76 4.24 2.14
CA LEU A 128 -1.68 4.70 3.01
C LEU A 128 -2.26 5.76 3.94
N THR A 129 -2.23 5.55 5.24
CA THR A 129 -2.87 6.45 6.20
C THR A 129 -2.03 6.63 7.46
N ASN A 130 -2.17 7.75 8.14
CA ASN A 130 -1.48 8.04 9.42
C ASN A 130 0.05 7.83 9.35
N CYS A 131 0.67 8.03 8.17
CA CYS A 131 2.11 7.88 7.98
C CYS A 131 2.80 9.24 7.94
N VAL A 132 4.07 9.25 8.33
CA VAL A 132 4.93 10.43 8.31
C VAL A 132 6.10 10.19 7.38
N ILE A 133 6.39 11.18 6.51
CA ILE A 133 7.66 11.28 5.79
C ILE A 133 8.24 12.65 6.14
N ASP A 134 9.25 12.68 6.99
CA ASP A 134 9.89 13.91 7.45
C ASP A 134 11.37 13.95 7.08
N LYS A 135 11.78 15.01 6.35
CA LYS A 135 13.16 15.29 5.94
C LYS A 135 13.88 14.09 5.28
N PHE A 136 13.15 13.23 4.64
CA PHE A 136 13.67 12.04 3.97
C PHE A 136 14.27 12.42 2.62
N ASN A 137 15.53 12.92 2.63
CA ASN A 137 16.19 13.56 1.51
C ASN A 137 17.55 12.94 1.19
N PRO A 138 17.95 12.89 -0.11
CA PRO A 138 19.31 12.52 -0.48
C PRO A 138 20.30 13.59 -0.03
N SER A 139 21.57 13.23 0.03
CA SER A 139 22.66 14.18 0.33
C SER A 139 22.80 15.29 -0.72
N ARG A 140 22.42 14.99 -1.97
CA ARG A 140 22.43 15.95 -3.09
C ARG A 140 21.00 16.37 -3.44
N ARG A 141 20.77 17.68 -3.49
CA ARG A 141 19.45 18.27 -3.80
C ARG A 141 19.01 18.10 -5.26
N ASP A 142 19.95 17.95 -6.18
CA ASP A 142 19.71 17.73 -7.61
C ASP A 142 19.23 16.30 -7.93
N GLN A 143 19.35 15.37 -7.01
CA GLN A 143 18.76 14.04 -7.13
C GLN A 143 17.22 14.12 -7.00
N ALA A 144 16.54 13.97 -8.11
CA ALA A 144 15.08 14.10 -8.17
C ALA A 144 14.38 12.80 -7.80
N TYR A 145 13.52 12.84 -6.77
CA TYR A 145 12.51 11.81 -6.51
C TYR A 145 11.30 12.41 -5.76
N SER A 146 10.22 11.68 -5.72
CA SER A 146 9.03 12.06 -4.96
C SER A 146 8.92 11.27 -3.67
N TYR A 147 8.15 11.78 -2.71
CA TYR A 147 7.83 10.98 -1.53
C TYR A 147 6.85 9.86 -1.89
N ILE A 148 5.82 10.15 -2.68
CA ILE A 148 4.80 9.17 -3.05
C ILE A 148 4.57 9.18 -4.55
N LEU A 149 4.54 8.00 -5.17
CA LEU A 149 4.06 7.75 -6.52
C LEU A 149 2.81 6.87 -6.47
N LEU A 150 1.69 7.40 -6.97
CA LEU A 150 0.44 6.66 -7.08
C LEU A 150 0.32 6.07 -8.49
N TYR A 151 0.37 4.77 -8.56
CA TYR A 151 0.04 3.95 -9.72
C TYR A 151 -1.28 3.21 -9.48
N GLY A 152 -1.83 2.56 -10.51
CA GLY A 152 -3.05 1.77 -10.40
C GLY A 152 -4.32 2.60 -10.25
N ARG A 153 -5.30 2.07 -9.51
CA ARG A 153 -6.65 2.65 -9.40
C ARG A 153 -7.18 2.63 -7.98
N HIS A 154 -8.07 3.58 -7.67
CA HIS A 154 -8.83 3.65 -6.42
C HIS A 154 -7.97 3.63 -5.14
N ASN A 155 -6.70 4.03 -5.24
CA ASN A 155 -5.84 4.11 -4.07
C ASN A 155 -6.13 5.38 -3.27
N ARG A 156 -5.87 5.32 -1.98
CA ARG A 156 -6.08 6.43 -1.07
C ARG A 156 -4.81 6.75 -0.28
N VAL A 157 -4.51 8.04 -0.18
CA VAL A 157 -3.47 8.59 0.70
C VAL A 157 -4.13 9.63 1.58
N ASP A 158 -4.22 9.36 2.87
CA ASP A 158 -4.90 10.28 3.78
C ASP A 158 -4.26 10.32 5.18
N HIS A 159 -4.52 11.42 5.90
CA HIS A 159 -4.01 11.66 7.26
C HIS A 159 -2.48 11.48 7.39
N CYS A 160 -1.76 11.69 6.28
CA CYS A 160 -0.29 11.62 6.27
C CYS A 160 0.33 13.01 6.44
N SER A 161 1.52 13.05 7.04
CA SER A 161 2.34 14.24 7.15
C SER A 161 3.57 14.11 6.25
N LEU A 162 3.68 14.99 5.24
CA LEU A 162 4.73 14.96 4.22
C LEU A 162 5.52 16.27 4.31
N THR A 163 6.62 16.26 5.05
CA THR A 163 7.35 17.47 5.45
C THR A 163 8.82 17.47 5.09
N GLY A 164 9.44 18.64 5.07
CA GLY A 164 10.88 18.80 5.01
C GLY A 164 11.56 18.33 3.73
N LYS A 165 10.83 18.23 2.61
CA LYS A 165 11.39 17.81 1.30
C LYS A 165 12.28 18.91 0.71
N LEU A 166 13.56 18.61 0.51
CA LEU A 166 14.57 19.54 0.01
C LEU A 166 15.03 19.25 -1.44
N ASN A 167 14.97 18.01 -1.88
CA ASN A 167 15.47 17.60 -3.19
C ASN A 167 14.48 17.97 -4.33
N LEU A 168 14.98 17.93 -5.55
CA LEU A 168 14.15 18.11 -6.75
C LEU A 168 13.03 17.08 -6.86
N GLY A 169 12.03 17.38 -7.68
CA GLY A 169 10.82 16.58 -7.83
C GLY A 169 9.71 17.02 -6.87
N VAL A 170 8.52 16.61 -7.15
CA VAL A 170 7.31 16.94 -6.37
C VAL A 170 7.16 16.01 -5.17
N THR A 171 6.33 16.38 -4.22
CA THR A 171 6.10 15.56 -3.02
C THR A 171 5.27 14.31 -3.35
N LEU A 172 4.20 14.47 -4.13
CA LEU A 172 3.34 13.36 -4.55
C LEU A 172 3.03 13.47 -6.05
N ILE A 173 3.04 12.35 -6.76
CA ILE A 173 2.68 12.26 -8.18
C ILE A 173 1.62 11.18 -8.36
N VAL A 174 0.62 11.49 -9.19
CA VAL A 174 -0.29 10.49 -9.78
C VAL A 174 0.24 10.14 -11.16
N ILE A 175 0.47 8.87 -11.42
CA ILE A 175 1.05 8.36 -12.66
C ILE A 175 -0.05 7.94 -13.63
N LEU A 176 -0.03 8.51 -14.84
CA LEU A 176 -1.02 8.29 -15.89
C LEU A 176 -0.39 7.78 -17.22
N ASN A 177 0.83 7.26 -17.17
CA ASN A 177 1.56 6.80 -18.33
C ASN A 177 1.32 5.31 -18.68
N ASP A 178 0.37 4.68 -18.05
CA ASP A 178 -0.04 3.29 -18.26
C ASP A 178 -1.57 3.26 -18.37
N GLU A 179 -2.11 2.58 -19.36
CA GLU A 179 -3.56 2.48 -19.59
C GLU A 179 -4.30 1.95 -18.35
N ARG A 180 -3.65 1.09 -17.58
CA ARG A 180 -4.16 0.57 -16.31
C ARG A 180 -4.30 1.63 -15.22
N CYS A 181 -3.73 2.82 -15.43
CA CYS A 181 -3.76 3.94 -14.49
C CYS A 181 -4.63 5.11 -14.96
N LEU A 182 -5.25 5.07 -16.15
CA LEU A 182 -5.95 6.23 -16.71
C LEU A 182 -7.19 6.63 -15.93
N GLU A 183 -8.08 5.69 -15.63
CA GLU A 183 -9.28 5.93 -14.81
C GLU A 183 -8.99 5.57 -13.35
N ASN A 184 -8.11 6.36 -12.73
CA ASN A 184 -7.50 5.96 -11.47
C ASN A 184 -8.37 6.21 -10.21
N HIS A 185 -9.23 7.22 -10.21
CA HIS A 185 -10.12 7.56 -9.08
C HIS A 185 -9.42 7.58 -7.72
N HIS A 186 -8.15 8.04 -7.66
CA HIS A 186 -7.41 8.15 -6.41
C HIS A 186 -8.03 9.20 -5.47
N GLN A 187 -7.90 8.96 -4.17
CA GLN A 187 -8.28 9.90 -3.13
C GLN A 187 -7.04 10.39 -2.38
N ILE A 188 -6.78 11.70 -2.42
CA ILE A 188 -5.71 12.36 -1.68
C ILE A 188 -6.39 13.39 -0.78
N ALA A 189 -6.57 13.06 0.50
CA ALA A 189 -7.39 13.84 1.41
C ALA A 189 -6.81 13.93 2.82
N HIS A 190 -7.06 15.01 3.53
CA HIS A 190 -6.66 15.19 4.93
C HIS A 190 -5.16 15.00 5.19
N ASN A 191 -4.31 15.30 4.20
CA ASN A 191 -2.87 15.25 4.36
C ASN A 191 -2.30 16.61 4.71
N TYR A 192 -1.24 16.62 5.51
CA TYR A 192 -0.43 17.80 5.73
C TYR A 192 0.78 17.80 4.80
N PHE A 193 0.83 18.76 3.89
CA PHE A 193 1.99 19.03 3.03
C PHE A 193 2.76 20.21 3.63
N GLY A 194 3.89 19.90 4.24
CA GLY A 194 4.74 20.90 4.88
C GLY A 194 5.40 21.84 3.87
N GLN A 195 5.80 23.00 4.35
CA GLN A 195 6.51 23.98 3.55
C GLN A 195 7.79 23.40 2.94
N ARG A 196 8.02 23.70 1.68
CA ARG A 196 9.28 23.42 1.00
C ARG A 196 10.16 24.67 1.03
N PRO A 197 11.40 24.58 1.55
CA PRO A 197 12.33 25.72 1.61
C PRO A 197 12.92 26.07 0.24
N VAL A 198 12.53 25.34 -0.83
CA VAL A 198 12.98 25.55 -2.20
C VAL A 198 11.79 25.61 -3.14
N TYR A 199 11.94 26.34 -4.24
CA TYR A 199 10.91 26.42 -5.28
C TYR A 199 10.58 25.04 -5.85
N GLY A 200 9.31 24.75 -6.03
CA GLY A 200 8.81 23.53 -6.64
C GLY A 200 7.34 23.25 -6.28
N SER A 201 6.69 22.43 -7.09
CA SER A 201 5.32 22.02 -6.86
C SER A 201 5.22 21.01 -5.74
N ILE A 202 4.22 21.12 -4.90
CA ILE A 202 3.90 20.15 -3.84
C ILE A 202 3.26 18.90 -4.47
N VAL A 203 2.31 19.13 -5.37
CA VAL A 203 1.62 18.11 -6.15
C VAL A 203 1.68 18.51 -7.61
N ALA A 204 1.99 17.58 -8.49
CA ALA A 204 1.91 17.80 -9.92
C ALA A 204 1.11 16.68 -10.58
N PRO A 205 0.19 17.01 -11.49
CA PRO A 205 -0.34 16.03 -12.42
C PRO A 205 0.77 15.57 -13.36
N VAL A 206 0.71 14.35 -13.82
CA VAL A 206 1.64 13.85 -14.81
C VAL A 206 1.30 14.48 -16.15
N LYS A 207 2.33 14.92 -16.88
CA LYS A 207 2.16 15.41 -18.25
C LYS A 207 1.67 14.28 -19.13
N TRP A 208 0.59 14.51 -19.84
CA TRP A 208 0.17 13.71 -20.98
C TRP A 208 1.26 13.81 -22.06
N LYS A 209 1.68 12.68 -22.57
CA LYS A 209 2.44 12.60 -23.82
C LYS A 209 1.52 12.12 -24.93
#